data_771724c4e86530651bd78464fc9cc2aa
#
_entry.id   771724c4e86530651bd78464fc9cc2aa
#
_cell.length_a   1.000
_cell.length_b   1.000
_cell.length_c   1.000
_cell.angle_alpha   90.00
_cell.angle_beta   90.00
_cell.angle_gamma   90.00
#
_symmetry.space_group_name_H-M   'P 1'
#
loop_
_entity.id
_entity.type
_entity.pdbx_description
1 polymer ?
#
loop_
_entity_poly.entity_id
_entity_poly.type
_entity_poly.pdbx_seq_one_letter_code
_entity_poly.pdbx_strand_id
1 'polypeptide(L)'
;MKLSIQILFIFCIAMVACKEEPVTKNCGTLATVRDLTGLDGCGFVFELSDGTRLLPVWDVYYCGTPPLPKEVTEDPLYNFEYVDGKTVTIGYETRSNNMTSCMAGRPVKITCLQESDSEEK
;
A
#
# COMPACT_ATOMS: atom_id res chain seq x y z
N MET A 1 -9.40 51.36 -26.72
CA MET A 1 -9.51 51.14 -25.28
C MET A 1 -10.39 49.94 -24.86
N LYS A 2 -11.46 49.65 -25.58
CA LYS A 2 -12.32 48.49 -25.24
C LYS A 2 -11.71 47.10 -25.60
N LEU A 3 -10.88 47.05 -26.62
CA LEU A 3 -10.23 45.79 -27.07
C LEU A 3 -9.13 45.31 -26.11
N SER A 4 -8.43 46.24 -25.44
CA SER A 4 -7.34 45.94 -24.50
C SER A 4 -7.84 45.32 -23.21
N ILE A 5 -9.04 45.66 -22.77
CA ILE A 5 -9.65 45.13 -21.53
C ILE A 5 -10.18 43.71 -21.75
N GLN A 6 -10.65 43.39 -22.94
CA GLN A 6 -11.12 42.03 -23.25
C GLN A 6 -9.99 41.01 -23.35
N ILE A 7 -8.81 41.41 -23.83
CA ILE A 7 -7.63 40.53 -23.92
C ILE A 7 -7.11 40.21 -22.51
N LEU A 8 -7.17 41.17 -21.57
CA LEU A 8 -6.74 40.96 -20.19
C LEU A 8 -7.65 40.00 -19.44
N PHE A 9 -8.94 39.95 -19.78
CA PHE A 9 -9.92 39.07 -19.12
C PHE A 9 -9.80 37.62 -19.59
N ILE A 10 -9.37 37.38 -20.82
CA ILE A 10 -9.16 36.05 -21.39
C ILE A 10 -7.89 35.38 -20.80
N PHE A 11 -6.89 36.20 -20.42
CA PHE A 11 -5.64 35.68 -19.86
C PHE A 11 -5.76 35.22 -18.39
N CYS A 12 -6.79 35.69 -17.63
CA CYS A 12 -7.03 35.29 -16.24
C CYS A 12 -7.73 33.94 -16.07
N ILE A 13 -8.29 33.35 -17.13
CA ILE A 13 -9.06 32.09 -17.01
C ILE A 13 -8.18 30.84 -17.19
N ALA A 14 -6.91 31.00 -17.59
CA ALA A 14 -5.98 29.89 -17.83
C ALA A 14 -5.23 29.38 -16.59
N MET A 15 -5.52 29.88 -15.40
CA MET A 15 -4.81 29.55 -14.16
C MET A 15 -5.60 28.63 -13.23
N VAL A 16 -6.46 27.77 -13.76
CA VAL A 16 -7.15 26.80 -12.89
C VAL A 16 -7.15 25.44 -13.53
N ALA A 17 -6.18 24.63 -13.22
CA ALA A 17 -6.30 23.18 -13.05
C ALA A 17 -4.94 22.51 -12.80
N CYS A 18 -4.28 22.83 -11.68
CA CYS A 18 -3.54 21.76 -11.03
C CYS A 18 -4.57 20.89 -10.30
N LYS A 19 -5.20 19.96 -11.00
CA LYS A 19 -5.78 18.79 -10.36
C LYS A 19 -4.58 17.92 -9.95
N GLU A 20 -4.29 17.90 -8.68
CA GLU A 20 -3.54 16.78 -8.12
C GLU A 20 -4.38 15.54 -8.42
N GLU A 21 -3.98 14.78 -9.42
CA GLU A 21 -4.53 13.45 -9.62
C GLU A 21 -4.22 12.66 -8.36
N PRO A 22 -5.23 12.03 -7.72
CA PRO A 22 -4.95 11.15 -6.61
C PRO A 22 -3.97 10.09 -7.14
N VAL A 23 -2.79 10.00 -6.52
CA VAL A 23 -1.85 8.92 -6.78
C VAL A 23 -2.60 7.65 -6.47
N THR A 24 -3.17 7.02 -7.48
CA THR A 24 -3.75 5.69 -7.37
C THR A 24 -2.59 4.76 -7.10
N LYS A 25 -2.38 4.47 -5.83
CA LYS A 25 -1.49 3.40 -5.42
C LYS A 25 -1.95 2.15 -6.15
N ASN A 26 -1.14 1.70 -7.10
CA ASN A 26 -1.55 0.63 -8.00
C ASN A 26 -1.55 -0.72 -7.24
N CYS A 27 -2.72 -1.12 -6.76
CA CYS A 27 -2.99 -2.47 -6.25
C CYS A 27 -3.22 -3.38 -7.45
N GLY A 28 -2.17 -3.92 -8.05
CA GLY A 28 -2.26 -4.71 -9.30
C GLY A 28 -1.79 -6.15 -9.18
N THR A 29 -1.19 -6.54 -8.05
CA THR A 29 -0.60 -7.86 -7.88
C THR A 29 -1.49 -8.76 -7.03
N LEU A 30 -2.00 -9.84 -7.62
CA LEU A 30 -2.77 -10.84 -6.89
C LEU A 30 -1.85 -11.65 -5.97
N ALA A 31 -2.26 -11.82 -4.72
CA ALA A 31 -1.53 -12.58 -3.72
C ALA A 31 -2.50 -13.36 -2.81
N THR A 32 -1.98 -14.43 -2.21
CA THR A 32 -2.69 -15.20 -1.20
C THR A 32 -1.96 -15.07 0.12
N VAL A 33 -2.68 -14.78 1.19
CA VAL A 33 -2.14 -14.75 2.54
C VAL A 33 -1.80 -16.17 2.96
N ARG A 34 -0.58 -16.39 3.48
CA ARG A 34 -0.14 -17.66 4.03
C ARG A 34 0.36 -17.49 5.44
N ASP A 35 -0.10 -18.35 6.32
CA ASP A 35 0.38 -18.43 7.68
C ASP A 35 1.61 -19.36 7.75
N LEU A 36 2.76 -18.76 8.02
CA LEU A 36 4.02 -19.47 8.25
C LEU A 36 4.43 -19.46 9.72
N THR A 37 3.49 -19.15 10.62
CA THR A 37 3.74 -19.16 12.07
C THR A 37 4.23 -20.55 12.51
N GLY A 38 5.36 -20.57 13.21
CA GLY A 38 6.02 -21.82 13.59
C GLY A 38 7.23 -22.21 12.74
N LEU A 39 7.44 -21.57 11.58
CA LEU A 39 8.75 -21.55 10.94
C LEU A 39 9.60 -20.45 11.56
N ASP A 40 10.89 -20.68 11.68
CA ASP A 40 11.86 -19.84 12.40
C ASP A 40 11.66 -18.33 12.16
N GLY A 41 11.03 -17.65 13.10
CA GLY A 41 10.79 -16.21 13.07
C GLY A 41 9.81 -15.70 12.00
N CYS A 42 9.07 -16.60 11.33
CA CYS A 42 8.07 -16.24 10.34
C CYS A 42 6.69 -16.04 10.98
N GLY A 43 5.91 -15.19 10.34
CA GLY A 43 4.48 -14.98 10.57
C GLY A 43 3.72 -15.13 9.26
N PHE A 44 2.83 -14.19 8.96
CA PHE A 44 2.11 -14.19 7.69
C PHE A 44 2.96 -13.63 6.56
N VAL A 45 2.80 -14.20 5.37
CA VAL A 45 3.40 -13.73 4.11
C VAL A 45 2.33 -13.62 3.02
N PHE A 46 2.64 -12.88 1.98
CA PHE A 46 1.83 -12.82 0.76
C PHE A 46 2.50 -13.70 -0.30
N GLU A 47 1.83 -14.76 -0.73
CA GLU A 47 2.31 -15.66 -1.77
C GLU A 47 1.74 -15.26 -3.11
N LEU A 48 2.60 -14.99 -4.09
CA LEU A 48 2.21 -14.68 -5.46
C LEU A 48 1.87 -15.94 -6.25
N SER A 49 1.24 -15.79 -7.40
CA SER A 49 0.86 -16.91 -8.28
C SER A 49 2.04 -17.75 -8.79
N ASP A 50 3.25 -17.18 -8.83
CA ASP A 50 4.49 -17.87 -9.20
C ASP A 50 5.17 -18.58 -8.02
N GLY A 51 4.58 -18.56 -6.82
CA GLY A 51 5.13 -19.12 -5.60
C GLY A 51 6.10 -18.21 -4.86
N THR A 52 6.37 -17.01 -5.37
CA THR A 52 7.19 -16.01 -4.67
C THR A 52 6.48 -15.59 -3.38
N ARG A 53 7.21 -15.58 -2.26
CA ARG A 53 6.71 -15.15 -0.96
C ARG A 53 7.24 -13.77 -0.61
N LEU A 54 6.34 -12.88 -0.28
CA LEU A 54 6.62 -11.51 0.12
C LEU A 54 6.35 -11.39 1.62
N LEU A 55 7.39 -10.99 2.37
CA LEU A 55 7.30 -10.76 3.81
C LEU A 55 6.98 -9.29 4.06
N PRO A 56 5.79 -8.95 4.57
CA PRO A 56 5.47 -7.58 4.89
C PRO A 56 6.32 -7.08 6.05
N VAL A 57 6.95 -5.93 5.88
CA VAL A 57 7.72 -5.26 6.92
C VAL A 57 7.14 -3.88 7.21
N TRP A 58 7.16 -3.49 8.47
CA TRP A 58 6.72 -2.18 8.93
C TRP A 58 7.91 -1.23 8.96
N ASP A 59 7.76 -0.08 8.33
CA ASP A 59 8.81 0.95 8.34
C ASP A 59 8.76 1.81 9.61
N VAL A 60 7.64 1.82 10.31
CA VAL A 60 7.42 2.68 11.47
C VAL A 60 7.12 1.84 12.71
N TYR A 61 8.02 1.92 13.67
CA TYR A 61 7.79 1.41 15.03
C TYR A 61 7.38 2.59 15.92
N TYR A 62 6.18 2.53 16.43
CA TYR A 62 5.66 3.56 17.32
C TYR A 62 5.65 3.06 18.76
N CYS A 63 6.42 3.74 19.61
CA CYS A 63 6.40 3.55 21.06
C CYS A 63 5.88 4.83 21.71
N GLY A 64 4.59 4.91 21.99
CA GLY A 64 4.00 6.09 22.60
C GLY A 64 2.53 5.93 22.92
N THR A 65 1.96 6.98 23.52
CA THR A 65 0.54 7.04 23.83
C THR A 65 -0.27 7.61 22.66
N PRO A 66 -1.56 7.21 22.51
CA PRO A 66 -2.45 7.83 21.52
C PRO A 66 -2.54 9.35 21.65
N PRO A 67 -2.78 10.08 20.53
CA PRO A 67 -3.13 9.56 19.20
C PRO A 67 -1.95 9.02 18.42
N LEU A 68 -2.20 7.96 17.62
CA LEU A 68 -1.19 7.37 16.76
C LEU A 68 -0.86 8.30 15.57
N PRO A 69 0.40 8.33 15.10
CA PRO A 69 0.77 9.05 13.89
C PRO A 69 0.00 8.57 12.66
N LYS A 70 -0.21 9.46 11.70
CA LYS A 70 -0.91 9.14 10.45
C LYS A 70 -0.19 8.05 9.66
N GLU A 71 1.12 8.04 9.67
CA GLU A 71 1.95 7.04 9.00
C GLU A 71 1.65 5.62 9.47
N VAL A 72 1.18 5.47 10.70
CA VAL A 72 0.76 4.18 11.27
C VAL A 72 -0.68 3.87 10.90
N THR A 73 -1.60 4.83 11.10
CA THR A 73 -3.04 4.59 10.90
C THR A 73 -3.46 4.53 9.43
N GLU A 74 -2.69 5.14 8.55
CA GLU A 74 -2.89 5.12 7.09
C GLU A 74 -2.14 3.97 6.39
N ASP A 75 -1.36 3.18 7.15
CA ASP A 75 -0.69 1.99 6.59
C ASP A 75 -1.73 0.97 6.13
N PRO A 76 -1.60 0.41 4.90
CA PRO A 76 -2.55 -0.57 4.38
C PRO A 76 -2.76 -1.81 5.25
N LEU A 77 -1.77 -2.14 6.09
CA LEU A 77 -1.82 -3.30 6.98
C LEU A 77 -2.38 -3.00 8.37
N TYR A 78 -2.62 -1.73 8.70
CA TYR A 78 -3.00 -1.32 10.06
C TYR A 78 -4.27 -2.01 10.58
N ASN A 79 -5.29 -2.09 9.73
CA ASN A 79 -6.56 -2.76 10.04
C ASN A 79 -6.76 -4.07 9.29
N PHE A 80 -5.70 -4.59 8.66
CA PHE A 80 -5.80 -5.80 7.87
C PHE A 80 -5.85 -7.04 8.76
N GLU A 81 -6.87 -7.87 8.57
CA GLU A 81 -7.00 -9.14 9.24
C GLU A 81 -6.32 -10.25 8.44
N TYR A 82 -5.24 -10.79 8.99
CA TYR A 82 -4.50 -11.88 8.37
C TYR A 82 -5.24 -13.20 8.58
N VAL A 83 -5.70 -13.79 7.47
CA VAL A 83 -6.33 -15.11 7.45
C VAL A 83 -5.65 -15.98 6.41
N ASP A 84 -5.18 -17.16 6.78
CA ASP A 84 -4.56 -18.10 5.83
C ASP A 84 -5.52 -18.43 4.68
N GLY A 85 -5.03 -18.37 3.46
CA GLY A 85 -5.80 -18.61 2.25
C GLY A 85 -6.61 -17.41 1.73
N LYS A 86 -6.65 -16.29 2.46
CA LYS A 86 -7.34 -15.07 1.99
C LYS A 86 -6.65 -14.54 0.74
N THR A 87 -7.43 -14.25 -0.31
CA THR A 87 -6.95 -13.65 -1.56
C THR A 87 -7.04 -12.13 -1.48
N VAL A 88 -5.99 -11.45 -1.86
CA VAL A 88 -5.88 -9.99 -1.85
C VAL A 88 -5.19 -9.49 -3.12
N THR A 89 -5.42 -8.23 -3.44
CA THR A 89 -4.64 -7.52 -4.46
C THR A 89 -3.77 -6.50 -3.76
N ILE A 90 -2.47 -6.55 -4.01
CA ILE A 90 -1.48 -5.71 -3.32
C ILE A 90 -0.65 -4.87 -4.28
N GLY A 91 -0.16 -3.73 -3.77
CA GLY A 91 0.99 -3.02 -4.29
C GLY A 91 2.13 -3.13 -3.28
N TYR A 92 3.36 -3.25 -3.73
CA TYR A 92 4.50 -3.39 -2.82
C TYR A 92 5.78 -2.81 -3.40
N GLU A 93 6.70 -2.49 -2.50
CA GLU A 93 8.07 -2.07 -2.79
C GLU A 93 9.06 -3.00 -2.10
N THR A 94 10.08 -3.46 -2.84
CA THR A 94 11.13 -4.30 -2.27
C THR A 94 11.99 -3.52 -1.29
N ARG A 95 12.31 -4.12 -0.14
CA ARG A 95 13.21 -3.57 0.88
C ARG A 95 14.47 -4.43 0.97
N SER A 96 15.62 -3.85 0.59
CA SER A 96 16.90 -4.58 0.59
C SER A 96 17.64 -4.55 1.94
N ASN A 97 17.32 -3.59 2.81
CA ASN A 97 18.06 -3.33 4.04
C ASN A 97 17.37 -3.80 5.32
N ASN A 98 16.24 -4.49 5.21
CA ASN A 98 15.54 -4.97 6.40
C ASN A 98 16.10 -6.33 6.82
N MET A 99 16.69 -6.36 8.01
CA MET A 99 17.04 -7.61 8.67
C MET A 99 15.76 -8.26 9.20
N THR A 100 15.44 -9.43 8.69
CA THR A 100 14.29 -10.23 9.16
C THR A 100 14.78 -11.57 9.69
N SER A 101 14.12 -12.08 10.72
CA SER A 101 14.37 -13.43 11.22
C SER A 101 13.76 -14.51 10.31
N CYS A 102 12.76 -14.15 9.51
CA CYS A 102 12.13 -15.05 8.56
C CYS A 102 12.90 -15.05 7.23
N MET A 103 13.41 -16.19 6.84
CA MET A 103 14.11 -16.39 5.57
C MET A 103 13.21 -16.96 4.46
N ALA A 104 11.94 -17.20 4.76
CA ALA A 104 10.99 -17.80 3.82
C ALA A 104 10.33 -16.81 2.86
N GLY A 105 10.65 -15.52 2.96
CA GLY A 105 10.06 -14.47 2.13
C GLY A 105 10.99 -13.31 1.87
N ARG A 106 10.73 -12.59 0.79
CA ARG A 106 11.43 -11.35 0.45
C ARG A 106 10.80 -10.19 1.22
N PRO A 107 11.57 -9.38 1.97
CA PRO A 107 11.02 -8.23 2.70
C PRO A 107 10.49 -7.17 1.73
N VAL A 108 9.27 -6.73 1.96
CA VAL A 108 8.58 -5.72 1.16
C VAL A 108 7.78 -4.78 2.05
N LYS A 109 7.65 -3.54 1.61
CA LYS A 109 6.65 -2.61 2.14
C LYS A 109 5.38 -2.74 1.31
N ILE A 110 4.25 -2.97 1.95
CA ILE A 110 2.96 -2.95 1.28
C ILE A 110 2.52 -1.49 1.12
N THR A 111 2.29 -1.08 -0.11
CA THR A 111 1.90 0.30 -0.44
C THR A 111 0.41 0.44 -0.71
N CYS A 112 -0.24 -0.67 -1.04
CA CYS A 112 -1.67 -0.77 -1.27
C CYS A 112 -2.13 -2.18 -0.95
N LEU A 113 -3.34 -2.32 -0.39
CA LEU A 113 -3.98 -3.61 -0.16
C LEU A 113 -5.48 -3.48 -0.37
N GLN A 114 -6.04 -4.40 -1.14
CA GLN A 114 -7.47 -4.55 -1.35
C GLN A 114 -7.84 -6.02 -1.14
N GLU A 115 -8.81 -6.27 -0.30
CA GLU A 115 -9.39 -7.60 -0.16
C GLU A 115 -10.23 -7.89 -1.40
N SER A 116 -10.00 -9.03 -2.05
CA SER A 116 -10.93 -9.52 -3.05
C SER A 116 -12.13 -10.09 -2.30
N ASP A 117 -13.27 -9.44 -2.40
CA ASP A 117 -14.54 -10.03 -2.01
C ASP A 117 -14.68 -11.32 -2.81
N SER A 118 -14.36 -12.45 -2.17
CA SER A 118 -14.79 -13.74 -2.70
C SER A 118 -16.31 -13.73 -2.60
N GLU A 119 -17.00 -13.38 -3.69
CA GLU A 119 -18.39 -13.68 -3.82
C GLU A 119 -18.54 -15.18 -3.61
N GLU A 120 -18.96 -15.51 -2.41
CA GLU A 120 -19.39 -16.85 -2.06
C GLU A 120 -20.64 -17.15 -2.91
N LYS A 121 -20.41 -18.00 -3.91
CA LYS A 121 -21.46 -18.47 -4.80
C LYS A 121 -22.04 -19.78 -4.25
#